data_53c15f46388355c31858ecbfc1ba8d02
#
_entry.id   53c15f46388355c31858ecbfc1ba8d02
#
_cell.length_a   1.000
_cell.length_b   1.000
_cell.length_c   1.000
_cell.angle_alpha   90.00
_cell.angle_beta   90.00
_cell.angle_gamma   90.00
#
_symmetry.space_group_name_H-M   'P 1'
#
loop_
_entity.id
_entity.type
_entity.pdbx_description
1 polymer ?
#
loop_
_entity_poly.entity_id
_entity_poly.type
_entity_poly.pdbx_seq_one_letter_code
_entity_poly.pdbx_strand_id
1 'polypeptide(L)' 'MVEVPPPEDPEAALAAVVALRRLANQLERAAVDHALRQGWTWAHIGQTLGISAQAAHKKLAQKIAQEKDDT' A
#
# COMPACT_ATOMS: atom_id res chain seq x y z
N MET A 1 -9.44 -3.78 -14.60
CA MET A 1 -9.09 -2.34 -14.48
C MET A 1 -10.19 -1.64 -13.73
N VAL A 2 -9.83 -0.83 -12.75
CA VAL A 2 -10.82 -0.08 -11.96
C VAL A 2 -11.27 1.13 -12.74
N GLU A 3 -12.58 1.25 -12.94
CA GLU A 3 -13.17 2.40 -13.61
C GLU A 3 -13.31 3.54 -12.61
N VAL A 4 -12.79 4.73 -12.96
CA VAL A 4 -12.82 5.88 -12.08
C VAL A 4 -14.00 6.77 -12.47
N PRO A 5 -15.02 6.94 -11.59
CA PRO A 5 -16.14 7.83 -11.89
C PRO A 5 -15.69 9.29 -11.97
N PRO A 6 -16.44 10.15 -12.70
CA PRO A 6 -16.09 11.55 -12.77
C PRO A 6 -16.36 12.25 -11.43
N PRO A 7 -15.59 13.32 -11.11
CA PRO A 7 -15.77 14.04 -9.83
C PRO A 7 -17.10 14.77 -9.74
N GLU A 8 -17.82 14.93 -10.83
CA GLU A 8 -19.15 15.53 -10.86
C GLU A 8 -20.22 14.67 -10.18
N ASP A 9 -19.90 13.38 -9.94
CA ASP A 9 -20.73 12.48 -9.12
C ASP A 9 -19.97 12.19 -7.82
N PRO A 10 -20.06 13.08 -6.81
CA PRO A 10 -19.20 12.94 -5.63
C PRO A 10 -19.44 11.69 -4.81
N GLU A 11 -20.66 11.19 -4.75
CA GLU A 11 -20.94 9.96 -3.99
C GLU A 11 -20.22 8.77 -4.62
N ALA A 12 -20.34 8.60 -5.93
CA ALA A 12 -19.67 7.51 -6.63
C ALA A 12 -18.15 7.69 -6.62
N ALA A 13 -17.68 8.93 -6.80
CA ALA A 13 -16.25 9.22 -6.79
C ALA A 13 -15.62 8.93 -5.43
N LEU A 14 -16.27 9.33 -4.34
CA LEU A 14 -15.75 9.08 -3.00
C LEU A 14 -15.79 7.59 -2.64
N ALA A 15 -16.82 6.88 -3.07
CA ALA A 15 -16.88 5.42 -2.89
C ALA A 15 -15.74 4.73 -3.66
N ALA A 16 -15.46 5.20 -4.86
CA ALA A 16 -14.34 4.67 -5.66
C ALA A 16 -12.99 4.95 -4.98
N VAL A 17 -12.82 6.11 -4.35
CA VAL A 17 -11.60 6.43 -3.60
C VAL A 17 -11.37 5.42 -2.49
N VAL A 18 -12.41 5.06 -1.74
CA VAL A 18 -12.30 4.05 -0.68
C VAL A 18 -11.85 2.71 -1.25
N ALA A 19 -12.48 2.27 -2.34
CA ALA A 19 -12.13 1.00 -2.99
C ALA A 19 -10.69 1.01 -3.53
N LEU A 20 -10.28 2.13 -4.15
CA LEU A 20 -8.93 2.28 -4.68
C LEU A 20 -7.87 2.28 -3.58
N ARG A 21 -8.17 2.90 -2.43
CA ARG A 21 -7.25 2.89 -1.28
C ARG A 21 -7.05 1.48 -0.74
N ARG A 22 -8.13 0.70 -0.64
CA ARG A 22 -8.03 -0.70 -0.20
C ARG A 22 -7.19 -1.52 -1.17
N LEU A 23 -7.44 -1.37 -2.45
CA LEU A 23 -6.69 -2.07 -3.48
C LEU A 23 -5.22 -1.67 -3.46
N ALA A 24 -4.94 -0.36 -3.35
CA ALA A 24 -3.58 0.14 -3.28
C ALA A 24 -2.86 -0.41 -2.04
N ASN A 25 -3.53 -0.45 -0.90
CA ASN A 25 -2.94 -0.98 0.34
C ASN A 25 -2.63 -2.48 0.23
N GLN A 26 -3.51 -3.25 -0.40
CA GLN A 26 -3.29 -4.68 -0.62
C GLN A 26 -2.10 -4.91 -1.53
N LEU A 27 -2.03 -4.17 -2.63
CA LEU A 27 -0.91 -4.27 -3.57
C LEU A 27 0.39 -3.84 -2.92
N GLU A 28 0.36 -2.75 -2.15
CA GLU A 28 1.53 -2.23 -1.46
C GLU A 28 2.12 -3.28 -0.50
N ARG A 29 1.29 -3.91 0.32
CA ARG A 29 1.76 -4.94 1.25
C ARG A 29 2.35 -6.14 0.53
N ALA A 30 1.68 -6.61 -0.51
CA ALA A 30 2.18 -7.74 -1.30
C ALA A 30 3.49 -7.41 -1.99
N ALA A 31 3.59 -6.22 -2.57
CA ALA A 31 4.80 -5.79 -3.28
C ALA A 31 5.97 -5.58 -2.33
N VAL A 32 5.72 -5.00 -1.15
CA VAL A 32 6.78 -4.79 -0.15
C VAL A 32 7.27 -6.12 0.40
N ASP A 33 6.38 -7.05 0.72
CA ASP A 33 6.77 -8.38 1.17
C ASP A 33 7.65 -9.06 0.12
N HIS A 34 7.26 -8.97 -1.14
CA HIS A 34 8.02 -9.54 -2.24
C HIS A 34 9.40 -8.88 -2.40
N ALA A 35 9.44 -7.55 -2.28
CA ALA A 35 10.69 -6.80 -2.36
C ALA A 35 11.66 -7.20 -1.24
N LEU A 36 11.15 -7.33 -0.01
CA LEU A 36 11.97 -7.76 1.12
C LEU A 36 12.55 -9.15 0.90
N ARG A 37 11.77 -10.06 0.35
CA ARG A 37 12.25 -11.41 0.01
C ARG A 37 13.34 -11.39 -1.06
N GLN A 38 13.31 -10.41 -1.95
CA GLN A 38 14.33 -10.20 -2.97
C GLN A 38 15.56 -9.47 -2.45
N GLY A 39 15.58 -9.08 -1.19
CA GLY A 39 16.72 -8.42 -0.56
C GLY A 39 16.70 -6.90 -0.66
N TRP A 40 15.56 -6.28 -0.98
CA TRP A 40 15.47 -4.83 -1.00
C TRP A 40 15.65 -4.25 0.40
N THR A 41 16.28 -3.09 0.47
CA THR A 41 16.37 -2.33 1.71
C THR A 41 15.13 -1.47 1.92
N TRP A 42 14.87 -1.09 3.18
CA TRP A 42 13.79 -0.15 3.47
C TRP A 42 14.03 1.22 2.83
N ALA A 43 15.29 1.62 2.67
CA ALA A 43 15.63 2.84 1.95
C ALA A 43 15.18 2.78 0.49
N HIS A 44 15.41 1.67 -0.17
CA HIS A 44 14.99 1.47 -1.56
C HIS A 44 13.47 1.46 -1.68
N ILE A 45 12.80 0.73 -0.78
CA ILE A 45 11.33 0.67 -0.74
C ILE A 45 10.75 2.07 -0.52
N GLY A 46 11.25 2.80 0.46
CA GLY A 46 10.79 4.16 0.74
C GLY A 46 10.99 5.09 -0.42
N GLN A 47 12.15 5.03 -1.06
CA GLN A 47 12.45 5.86 -2.23
C GLN A 47 11.44 5.59 -3.37
N THR A 48 11.14 4.33 -3.61
CA THR A 48 10.19 3.95 -4.66
C THR A 48 8.77 4.43 -4.33
N LEU A 49 8.37 4.38 -3.05
CA LEU A 49 7.06 4.84 -2.59
C LEU A 49 7.00 6.37 -2.39
N GLY A 50 8.14 7.06 -2.43
CA GLY A 50 8.19 8.50 -2.20
C GLY A 50 8.15 8.89 -0.74
N ILE A 51 8.57 8.01 0.17
CA ILE A 51 8.61 8.27 1.62
C ILE A 51 9.99 7.89 2.16
N SER A 52 10.29 8.27 3.41
CA SER A 52 11.55 7.92 4.05
C SER A 52 11.61 6.43 4.37
N ALA A 53 12.83 5.89 4.55
CA ALA A 53 13.03 4.52 4.97
C ALA A 53 12.34 4.23 6.31
N GLN A 54 12.45 5.17 7.25
CA GLN A 54 11.82 5.02 8.56
C GLN A 54 10.30 4.99 8.47
N ALA A 55 9.71 5.86 7.64
CA ALA A 55 8.27 5.90 7.44
C ALA A 55 7.78 4.61 6.79
N ALA A 56 8.48 4.10 5.79
CA ALA A 56 8.13 2.86 5.12
C ALA A 56 8.18 1.69 6.11
N HIS A 57 9.24 1.60 6.90
CA HIS A 57 9.42 0.55 7.89
C HIS A 57 8.30 0.60 8.93
N LYS A 58 8.05 1.78 9.50
CA LYS A 58 7.03 1.94 10.54
C LYS A 58 5.63 1.59 10.04
N LYS A 59 5.30 2.03 8.83
CA LYS A 59 3.97 1.83 8.25
C LYS A 59 3.73 0.37 7.85
N LEU A 60 4.73 -0.27 7.25
CA LEU A 60 4.52 -1.53 6.54
C LEU A 60 5.03 -2.75 7.30
N ALA A 61 6.11 -2.62 8.07
CA ALA A 61 6.63 -3.76 8.84
C ALA A 61 5.64 -4.23 9.89
N GLN A 62 4.97 -3.31 10.58
CA GLN A 62 3.97 -3.67 11.59
C GLN A 62 2.78 -4.40 10.97
N LYS A 63 2.31 -3.94 9.82
CA LYS A 63 1.17 -4.57 9.13
C LYS A 63 1.49 -5.98 8.67
N ILE A 64 2.69 -6.19 8.14
CA ILE A 64 3.14 -7.51 7.70
C ILE A 64 3.26 -8.45 8.90
N ALA A 65 3.84 -7.97 10.00
CA ALA A 65 3.97 -8.76 11.23
C ALA A 65 2.61 -9.12 11.81
N GLN A 66 1.65 -8.19 11.83
CA GLN A 66 0.29 -8.46 12.31
C GLN A 66 -0.42 -9.51 11.47
N GLU A 67 -0.27 -9.46 10.16
CA GLU A 67 -0.87 -10.45 9.28
C GLU A 67 -0.32 -11.86 9.54
N LYS A 68 0.96 -11.97 9.85
CA LYS A 68 1.58 -13.25 10.18
C LYS A 68 1.09 -13.79 11.53
N ASP A 69 0.81 -12.90 12.46
CA ASP A 69 0.35 -13.28 13.81
C ASP A 69 -1.12 -13.70 13.83
N ASP A 70 -1.90 -13.31 12.84
CA ASP A 70 -3.33 -13.60 12.75
C ASP A 70 -3.63 -14.99 12.16
N THR A 71 -2.64 -15.76 11.86
CA THR A 71 -2.86 -17.11 11.30
C THR A 71 -2.95 -18.19 12.37
#